data_0bc48179f2e552f18c6d30ca335a2f65
#
_entry.id   0bc48179f2e552f18c6d30ca335a2f65
#
_cell.length_a   1.000
_cell.length_b   1.000
_cell.length_c   1.000
_cell.angle_alpha   90.00
_cell.angle_beta   90.00
_cell.angle_gamma   90.00
#
_symmetry.space_group_name_H-M   'P 1'
#
loop_
_entity.id
_entity.type
_entity.pdbx_description
1 polymer ?
#
loop_
_entity_poly.entity_id
_entity_poly.type
_entity_poly.pdbx_seq_one_letter_code
_entity_poly.pdbx_strand_id
1 'polypeptide(L)'
;ETGDLVCLDVTTYNFDNILAMQFSMNYDETALTYNSIQNINLVDLLPSNFGNPTAGDITLSWFSNSDLVNGATVADGVSLFQVCFDVIGSDETAAIDFTGSPTAIEIIEAINQTPVAPLNLVNGSVVIGTGGGGGGGGTPTDFTLDISEATAETGDLVCLDVTTYNFDNILAMQFSMNYDETALTYNSIQNINLVDLL
;
A
#
# COMPACT_ATOMS: atom_id res chain seq x y z
N GLU A 1 -1.82 -14.31 -7.30
CA GLU A 1 -1.37 -15.39 -8.21
C GLU A 1 -0.96 -14.82 -9.56
N THR A 2 -0.29 -15.63 -10.38
CA THR A 2 0.05 -15.23 -11.76
C THR A 2 -1.23 -14.88 -12.54
N GLY A 3 -1.29 -13.68 -13.10
CA GLY A 3 -2.45 -13.14 -13.81
C GLY A 3 -3.31 -12.18 -12.98
N ASP A 4 -3.05 -12.06 -11.68
CA ASP A 4 -3.77 -11.12 -10.82
C ASP A 4 -3.28 -9.69 -11.01
N LEU A 5 -4.17 -8.73 -10.80
CA LEU A 5 -3.83 -7.33 -10.62
C LEU A 5 -3.65 -7.06 -9.11
N VAL A 6 -2.50 -6.55 -8.72
CA VAL A 6 -2.22 -6.13 -7.35
C VAL A 6 -1.91 -4.63 -7.31
N CYS A 7 -2.48 -3.93 -6.33
CA CYS A 7 -2.24 -2.50 -6.12
C CYS A 7 -1.72 -2.26 -4.70
N LEU A 8 -0.65 -1.50 -4.59
CA LEU A 8 -0.04 -1.11 -3.31
C LEU A 8 -0.25 0.38 -3.07
N ASP A 9 -0.60 0.72 -1.84
CA ASP A 9 -0.70 2.10 -1.38
C ASP A 9 0.69 2.69 -1.12
N VAL A 10 0.95 3.87 -1.64
CA VAL A 10 2.09 4.69 -1.25
C VAL A 10 1.58 5.72 -0.24
N THR A 11 1.85 5.45 1.04
CA THR A 11 1.39 6.26 2.18
C THR A 11 2.49 7.18 2.69
N THR A 12 2.10 8.23 3.42
CA THR A 12 3.03 9.20 3.94
C THR A 12 2.75 9.54 5.41
N TYR A 13 3.80 10.02 6.08
CA TYR A 13 3.79 10.56 7.44
C TYR A 13 4.61 11.84 7.48
N ASN A 14 4.15 12.82 8.27
CA ASN A 14 4.78 14.15 8.36
C ASN A 14 4.94 14.83 6.98
N PHE A 15 3.95 14.68 6.11
CA PHE A 15 3.92 15.32 4.79
C PHE A 15 3.34 16.74 4.93
N ASP A 16 4.15 17.63 5.49
CA ASP A 16 3.76 19.00 5.78
C ASP A 16 4.49 20.00 4.91
N ASN A 17 3.73 20.89 4.28
CA ASN A 17 4.28 21.98 3.46
C ASN A 17 5.25 21.51 2.36
N ILE A 18 4.96 20.40 1.70
CA ILE A 18 5.81 19.85 0.65
C ILE A 18 5.52 20.56 -0.68
N LEU A 19 6.56 21.14 -1.26
CA LEU A 19 6.51 21.89 -2.53
C LEU A 19 6.73 20.99 -3.74
N ALA A 20 7.68 20.06 -3.64
CA ALA A 20 8.04 19.18 -4.75
C ALA A 20 8.50 17.81 -4.24
N MET A 21 8.30 16.80 -5.07
CA MET A 21 8.71 15.44 -4.79
C MET A 21 9.10 14.72 -6.08
N GLN A 22 10.27 14.11 -6.07
CA GLN A 22 10.70 13.21 -7.13
C GLN A 22 11.43 12.01 -6.56
N PHE A 23 11.29 10.86 -7.20
CA PHE A 23 12.01 9.63 -6.90
C PHE A 23 11.80 8.58 -7.99
N SER A 24 12.53 7.49 -7.89
CA SER A 24 12.24 6.24 -8.61
C SER A 24 11.76 5.18 -7.64
N MET A 25 10.92 4.27 -8.14
CA MET A 25 10.65 2.98 -7.54
C MET A 25 11.13 1.90 -8.51
N ASN A 26 11.93 0.97 -8.00
CA ASN A 26 12.31 -0.22 -8.77
C ASN A 26 11.48 -1.41 -8.29
N TYR A 27 11.07 -2.26 -9.22
CA TYR A 27 10.33 -3.48 -8.92
C TYR A 27 10.93 -4.67 -9.68
N ASP A 28 10.68 -5.86 -9.19
CA ASP A 28 11.12 -7.08 -9.84
C ASP A 28 10.32 -7.33 -11.12
N GLU A 29 10.91 -6.99 -12.27
CA GLU A 29 10.30 -7.14 -13.60
C GLU A 29 10.14 -8.59 -14.05
N THR A 30 10.75 -9.54 -13.35
CA THR A 30 10.55 -10.97 -13.63
C THR A 30 9.29 -11.52 -12.97
N ALA A 31 8.81 -10.84 -11.94
CA ALA A 31 7.65 -11.21 -11.14
C ALA A 31 6.43 -10.32 -11.37
N LEU A 32 6.65 -9.04 -11.71
CA LEU A 32 5.62 -8.03 -11.85
C LEU A 32 5.76 -7.27 -13.17
N THR A 33 4.63 -6.84 -13.72
CA THR A 33 4.59 -5.87 -14.83
C THR A 33 3.80 -4.64 -14.38
N TYR A 34 4.38 -3.44 -14.50
CA TYR A 34 3.68 -2.19 -14.21
C TYR A 34 2.40 -2.07 -15.04
N ASN A 35 1.29 -1.83 -14.36
CA ASN A 35 -0.02 -1.66 -14.98
C ASN A 35 -0.45 -0.19 -14.97
N SER A 36 -0.64 0.41 -13.81
CA SER A 36 -1.22 1.76 -13.70
C SER A 36 -0.95 2.42 -12.35
N ILE A 37 -1.16 3.72 -12.30
CA ILE A 37 -1.32 4.50 -11.07
C ILE A 37 -2.81 4.77 -10.88
N GLN A 38 -3.30 4.52 -9.67
CA GLN A 38 -4.72 4.67 -9.32
C GLN A 38 -4.87 5.44 -7.99
N ASN A 39 -6.10 5.79 -7.64
CA ASN A 39 -6.47 6.40 -6.35
C ASN A 39 -5.54 7.56 -5.94
N ILE A 40 -5.29 8.50 -6.87
CA ILE A 40 -4.46 9.66 -6.64
C ILE A 40 -5.18 10.63 -5.70
N ASN A 41 -4.63 10.86 -4.50
CA ASN A 41 -5.18 11.74 -3.47
C ASN A 41 -4.33 12.99 -3.20
N LEU A 42 -3.12 13.08 -3.78
CA LEU A 42 -2.28 14.27 -3.65
C LEU A 42 -2.72 15.33 -4.65
N VAL A 43 -2.92 16.57 -4.17
CA VAL A 43 -3.26 17.73 -5.01
C VAL A 43 -2.19 17.94 -6.09
N ASP A 44 -2.60 18.33 -7.28
CA ASP A 44 -1.73 18.55 -8.46
C ASP A 44 -0.96 17.31 -8.96
N LEU A 45 -1.13 16.15 -8.34
CA LEU A 45 -0.57 14.90 -8.83
C LEU A 45 -1.49 14.29 -9.89
N LEU A 46 -0.94 14.00 -11.05
CA LEU A 46 -1.64 13.44 -12.19
C LEU A 46 -0.91 12.19 -12.70
N PRO A 47 -1.58 11.28 -13.42
CA PRO A 47 -0.88 10.14 -14.05
C PRO A 47 0.30 10.54 -14.94
N SER A 48 0.28 11.73 -15.53
CA SER A 48 1.37 12.26 -16.35
C SER A 48 2.64 12.63 -15.57
N ASN A 49 2.58 12.69 -14.24
CA ASN A 49 3.75 12.89 -13.39
C ASN A 49 4.59 11.62 -13.22
N PHE A 50 4.05 10.48 -13.64
CA PHE A 50 4.71 9.19 -13.57
C PHE A 50 5.26 8.78 -14.92
N GLY A 51 6.40 8.08 -14.90
CA GLY A 51 7.02 7.46 -16.06
C GLY A 51 7.39 6.01 -15.77
N ASN A 52 7.40 5.19 -16.81
CA ASN A 52 7.95 3.84 -16.79
C ASN A 52 8.97 3.74 -17.94
N PRO A 53 10.18 4.29 -17.74
CA PRO A 53 11.16 4.44 -18.82
C PRO A 53 11.73 3.10 -19.31
N THR A 54 11.85 2.13 -18.40
CA THR A 54 12.24 0.74 -18.68
C THR A 54 11.45 -0.20 -17.78
N ALA A 55 11.31 -1.46 -18.16
CA ALA A 55 10.77 -2.48 -17.27
C ALA A 55 11.58 -2.50 -15.96
N GLY A 56 10.90 -2.64 -14.84
CA GLY A 56 11.53 -2.59 -13.53
C GLY A 56 11.62 -1.19 -12.91
N ASP A 57 11.37 -0.11 -13.68
CA ASP A 57 11.50 1.27 -13.19
C ASP A 57 10.19 2.04 -13.27
N ILE A 58 9.81 2.70 -12.20
CA ILE A 58 8.76 3.73 -12.18
C ILE A 58 9.37 5.02 -11.64
N THR A 59 9.14 6.12 -12.32
CA THR A 59 9.61 7.44 -11.90
C THR A 59 8.45 8.34 -11.52
N LEU A 60 8.65 9.19 -10.53
CA LEU A 60 7.71 10.25 -10.16
C LEU A 60 8.42 11.60 -10.22
N SER A 61 7.72 12.62 -10.74
CA SER A 61 8.09 14.03 -10.59
C SER A 61 6.81 14.85 -10.40
N TRP A 62 6.65 15.40 -9.21
CA TRP A 62 5.49 16.19 -8.81
C TRP A 62 5.89 17.53 -8.21
N PHE A 63 5.04 18.53 -8.41
CA PHE A 63 5.20 19.87 -7.89
C PHE A 63 3.84 20.47 -7.51
N SER A 64 3.73 21.09 -6.33
CA SER A 64 2.52 21.76 -5.87
C SER A 64 2.30 23.08 -6.62
N ASN A 65 1.50 23.04 -7.69
CA ASN A 65 1.18 24.22 -8.47
C ASN A 65 0.08 25.08 -7.81
N SER A 66 -0.78 24.49 -7.01
CA SER A 66 -1.92 25.14 -6.37
C SER A 66 -1.52 26.05 -5.21
N ASP A 67 -0.42 25.74 -4.52
CA ASP A 67 0.12 26.58 -3.44
C ASP A 67 1.67 26.56 -3.43
N LEU A 68 2.23 27.55 -4.11
CA LEU A 68 3.69 27.73 -4.24
C LEU A 68 4.36 28.27 -2.98
N VAL A 69 3.58 28.75 -2.04
CA VAL A 69 4.07 29.39 -0.80
C VAL A 69 4.09 28.42 0.36
N ASN A 70 3.01 27.65 0.50
CA ASN A 70 2.87 26.72 1.63
C ASN A 70 3.10 25.26 1.23
N GLY A 71 3.03 24.94 -0.07
CA GLY A 71 3.09 23.55 -0.53
C GLY A 71 1.83 22.75 -0.19
N ALA A 72 1.92 21.44 -0.33
CA ALA A 72 0.84 20.52 0.04
C ALA A 72 1.08 19.90 1.43
N THR A 73 0.00 19.66 2.16
CA THR A 73 0.00 18.94 3.43
C THR A 73 -1.00 17.81 3.35
N VAL A 74 -0.59 16.61 3.77
CA VAL A 74 -1.41 15.41 3.81
C VAL A 74 -1.32 14.79 5.18
N ALA A 75 -2.46 14.35 5.74
CA ALA A 75 -2.49 13.73 7.05
C ALA A 75 -1.71 12.40 7.08
N ASP A 76 -1.17 12.06 8.24
CA ASP A 76 -0.42 10.83 8.47
C ASP A 76 -1.23 9.58 8.11
N GLY A 77 -0.58 8.63 7.46
CA GLY A 77 -1.17 7.35 7.04
C GLY A 77 -2.12 7.43 5.85
N VAL A 78 -2.29 8.60 5.25
CA VAL A 78 -3.09 8.73 4.02
C VAL A 78 -2.28 8.26 2.81
N SER A 79 -2.90 7.45 1.96
CA SER A 79 -2.34 7.06 0.67
C SER A 79 -2.29 8.26 -0.27
N LEU A 80 -1.13 8.56 -0.83
CA LEU A 80 -0.95 9.59 -1.87
C LEU A 80 -1.47 9.10 -3.22
N PHE A 81 -1.21 7.83 -3.51
CA PHE A 81 -1.64 7.12 -4.72
C PHE A 81 -1.45 5.61 -4.54
N GLN A 82 -2.00 4.85 -5.47
CA GLN A 82 -1.72 3.41 -5.59
C GLN A 82 -0.90 3.14 -6.84
N VAL A 83 0.08 2.25 -6.72
CA VAL A 83 0.80 1.65 -7.85
C VAL A 83 0.30 0.23 -8.07
N CYS A 84 -0.11 -0.08 -9.30
CA CYS A 84 -0.71 -1.36 -9.65
C CYS A 84 0.18 -2.13 -10.63
N PHE A 85 0.25 -3.44 -10.42
CA PHE A 85 1.04 -4.37 -11.20
C PHE A 85 0.20 -5.58 -11.62
N ASP A 86 0.45 -6.08 -12.82
CA ASP A 86 0.04 -7.42 -13.21
C ASP A 86 1.09 -8.42 -12.69
N VAL A 87 0.65 -9.44 -11.97
CA VAL A 87 1.52 -10.49 -11.45
C VAL A 87 1.85 -11.46 -12.57
N ILE A 88 3.14 -11.64 -12.86
CA ILE A 88 3.64 -12.56 -13.90
C ILE A 88 4.52 -13.68 -13.34
N GLY A 89 5.09 -13.49 -12.15
CA GLY A 89 5.87 -14.50 -11.41
C GLY A 89 5.02 -15.51 -10.66
N SER A 90 5.66 -16.45 -9.98
CA SER A 90 5.03 -17.48 -9.15
C SER A 90 5.93 -17.86 -7.98
N ASP A 91 5.32 -18.13 -6.81
CA ASP A 91 5.96 -18.66 -5.61
C ASP A 91 7.21 -17.88 -5.14
N GLU A 92 7.14 -16.54 -5.17
CA GLU A 92 8.25 -15.66 -4.82
C GLU A 92 7.77 -14.39 -4.11
N THR A 93 8.70 -13.62 -3.58
CA THR A 93 8.45 -12.28 -3.05
C THR A 93 9.11 -11.26 -3.96
N ALA A 94 8.29 -10.47 -4.66
CA ALA A 94 8.74 -9.38 -5.51
C ALA A 94 8.93 -8.10 -4.70
N ALA A 95 10.14 -7.57 -4.65
CA ALA A 95 10.45 -6.31 -3.98
C ALA A 95 9.99 -5.10 -4.80
N ILE A 96 9.62 -4.03 -4.09
CA ILE A 96 9.36 -2.70 -4.66
C ILE A 96 10.12 -1.69 -3.79
N ASP A 97 11.17 -1.14 -4.34
CA ASP A 97 12.13 -0.33 -3.60
C ASP A 97 12.11 1.13 -4.06
N PHE A 98 12.09 2.07 -3.12
CA PHE A 98 12.41 3.46 -3.42
C PHE A 98 13.90 3.60 -3.74
N THR A 99 14.20 4.21 -4.89
CA THR A 99 15.56 4.37 -5.36
C THR A 99 15.82 5.77 -5.92
N GLY A 100 17.09 6.11 -6.04
CA GLY A 100 17.53 7.35 -6.65
C GLY A 100 17.94 7.22 -8.13
N SER A 101 17.55 6.16 -8.80
CA SER A 101 17.87 5.91 -10.20
C SER A 101 16.70 5.26 -10.92
N PRO A 102 16.31 5.73 -12.11
CA PRO A 102 16.93 6.80 -12.92
C PRO A 102 16.65 8.23 -12.41
N THR A 103 15.66 8.46 -11.52
CA THR A 103 15.35 9.78 -10.95
C THR A 103 15.82 9.85 -9.51
N ALA A 104 16.65 10.84 -9.19
CA ALA A 104 17.15 11.03 -7.83
C ALA A 104 16.01 11.28 -6.83
N ILE A 105 16.17 10.77 -5.59
CA ILE A 105 15.23 11.04 -4.51
C ILE A 105 15.43 12.48 -4.05
N GLU A 106 14.38 13.29 -4.13
CA GLU A 106 14.36 14.65 -3.64
C GLU A 106 12.95 15.04 -3.23
N ILE A 107 12.79 15.51 -1.99
CA ILE A 107 11.52 16.03 -1.45
C ILE A 107 11.85 17.40 -0.89
N ILE A 108 11.17 18.44 -1.36
CA ILE A 108 11.43 19.84 -1.04
C ILE A 108 10.30 20.43 -0.22
N GLU A 109 10.59 20.99 0.93
CA GLU A 109 9.64 21.80 1.70
C GLU A 109 9.46 23.21 1.10
N ALA A 110 8.27 23.77 1.22
CA ALA A 110 7.93 25.06 0.62
C ALA A 110 8.55 26.25 1.36
N ILE A 111 8.60 26.18 2.69
CA ILE A 111 8.93 27.34 3.54
C ILE A 111 10.34 27.87 3.29
N ASN A 112 11.34 26.97 3.22
CA ASN A 112 12.73 27.34 2.99
C ASN A 112 13.24 26.90 1.62
N GLN A 113 12.44 26.17 0.88
CA GLN A 113 12.81 25.52 -0.39
C GLN A 113 14.06 24.64 -0.23
N THR A 114 14.10 23.87 0.86
CA THR A 114 15.20 22.97 1.21
C THR A 114 14.76 21.53 1.15
N PRO A 115 15.68 20.60 0.88
CA PRO A 115 15.37 19.18 0.96
C PRO A 115 14.93 18.75 2.37
N VAL A 116 13.91 17.94 2.44
CA VAL A 116 13.46 17.32 3.70
C VAL A 116 14.56 16.40 4.22
N ALA A 117 14.98 16.61 5.46
CA ALA A 117 15.97 15.78 6.12
C ALA A 117 15.71 15.73 7.65
N PRO A 118 15.76 14.55 8.30
CA PRO A 118 16.00 13.23 7.71
C PRO A 118 14.80 12.74 6.87
N LEU A 119 15.08 11.98 5.83
CA LEU A 119 14.08 11.29 5.02
C LEU A 119 14.13 9.80 5.33
N ASN A 120 12.98 9.21 5.68
CA ASN A 120 12.84 7.77 5.89
C ASN A 120 11.94 7.20 4.79
N LEU A 121 12.47 6.23 4.03
CA LEU A 121 11.74 5.53 2.98
C LEU A 121 11.59 4.06 3.39
N VAL A 122 10.37 3.56 3.35
CA VAL A 122 10.05 2.17 3.66
C VAL A 122 9.63 1.47 2.36
N ASN A 123 10.39 0.47 1.98
CA ASN A 123 10.16 -0.33 0.78
C ASN A 123 8.95 -1.23 0.93
N GLY A 124 8.36 -1.63 -0.19
CA GLY A 124 7.24 -2.55 -0.26
C GLY A 124 7.62 -3.90 -0.87
N SER A 125 6.68 -4.83 -0.85
CA SER A 125 6.81 -6.11 -1.54
C SER A 125 5.45 -6.70 -1.89
N VAL A 126 5.44 -7.59 -2.89
CA VAL A 126 4.30 -8.45 -3.23
C VAL A 126 4.72 -9.90 -3.02
N VAL A 127 4.01 -10.63 -2.16
CA VAL A 127 4.19 -12.07 -2.00
C VAL A 127 3.30 -12.78 -3.01
N ILE A 128 3.91 -13.52 -3.92
CA ILE A 128 3.26 -14.30 -4.97
C ILE A 128 3.33 -15.77 -4.57
N GLY A 129 2.19 -16.45 -4.52
CA GLY A 129 2.11 -17.86 -4.15
C GLY A 129 0.98 -18.56 -4.87
N THR A 130 1.03 -19.88 -4.89
CA THR A 130 -0.05 -20.76 -5.36
C THR A 130 -1.06 -20.99 -4.24
N GLY A 131 -1.89 -19.98 -3.98
CA GLY A 131 -3.01 -20.07 -3.05
C GLY A 131 -2.88 -19.21 -1.81
N GLY A 132 -3.73 -18.20 -1.71
CA GLY A 132 -3.95 -17.36 -0.56
C GLY A 132 -3.18 -16.05 -0.61
N GLY A 133 -3.83 -15.01 -1.16
CA GLY A 133 -3.31 -13.65 -1.14
C GLY A 133 -3.01 -13.23 0.28
N GLY A 134 -2.04 -12.45 0.45
CA GLY A 134 -1.74 -11.95 1.74
C GLY A 134 -0.80 -10.79 1.62
N GLY A 135 -1.18 -9.69 2.09
CA GLY A 135 -0.39 -8.50 2.20
C GLY A 135 1.02 -8.74 2.74
N GLY A 136 1.93 -7.93 2.27
CA GLY A 136 3.36 -7.96 2.48
C GLY A 136 3.80 -8.29 3.90
N GLY A 137 4.60 -9.34 4.00
CA GLY A 137 4.98 -9.92 5.26
C GLY A 137 6.32 -9.46 5.78
N GLY A 138 6.33 -8.46 6.63
CA GLY A 138 7.18 -8.45 7.82
C GLY A 138 6.26 -8.66 9.01
N THR A 139 6.75 -9.18 10.14
CA THR A 139 5.96 -9.18 11.37
C THR A 139 5.60 -7.72 11.64
N PRO A 140 4.31 -7.36 11.66
CA PRO A 140 3.92 -5.97 11.86
C PRO A 140 4.51 -5.43 13.14
N THR A 141 5.09 -4.24 13.11
CA THR A 141 5.61 -3.57 14.31
C THR A 141 4.51 -2.78 15.02
N ASP A 142 3.41 -2.53 14.33
CA ASP A 142 2.27 -1.78 14.81
C ASP A 142 1.06 -2.69 15.01
N PHE A 143 0.05 -2.15 15.75
CA PHE A 143 -1.22 -2.85 15.88
C PHE A 143 -1.81 -3.17 14.49
N THR A 144 -2.03 -4.43 14.21
CA THR A 144 -2.57 -4.88 12.93
C THR A 144 -3.72 -5.85 13.16
N LEU A 145 -4.77 -5.67 12.39
CA LEU A 145 -5.84 -6.67 12.19
C LEU A 145 -5.62 -7.33 10.83
N ASP A 146 -5.67 -8.64 10.81
CA ASP A 146 -5.50 -9.45 9.61
C ASP A 146 -6.66 -10.43 9.48
N ILE A 147 -7.15 -10.64 8.26
CA ILE A 147 -8.20 -11.61 7.94
C ILE A 147 -7.57 -12.65 7.02
N SER A 148 -7.66 -13.92 7.44
CA SER A 148 -7.16 -15.03 6.63
C SER A 148 -7.94 -15.17 5.32
N GLU A 149 -7.33 -15.82 4.35
CA GLU A 149 -7.97 -16.16 3.09
C GLU A 149 -8.37 -17.63 3.04
N ALA A 150 -9.38 -17.95 2.24
CA ALA A 150 -9.80 -19.31 1.98
C ALA A 150 -10.36 -19.45 0.58
N THR A 151 -10.21 -20.65 0.02
CA THR A 151 -10.90 -21.06 -1.21
C THR A 151 -12.03 -22.02 -0.87
N ALA A 152 -13.17 -21.89 -1.52
CA ALA A 152 -14.34 -22.72 -1.30
C ALA A 152 -15.11 -22.95 -2.59
N GLU A 153 -15.87 -24.04 -2.64
CA GLU A 153 -16.84 -24.29 -3.71
C GLU A 153 -18.24 -23.81 -3.32
N THR A 154 -19.09 -23.62 -4.33
CA THR A 154 -20.48 -23.19 -4.07
C THR A 154 -21.21 -24.17 -3.13
N GLY A 155 -21.67 -23.66 -2.00
CA GLY A 155 -22.38 -24.44 -0.97
C GLY A 155 -21.51 -24.83 0.23
N ASP A 156 -20.22 -24.59 0.19
CA ASP A 156 -19.33 -24.85 1.31
C ASP A 156 -19.52 -23.82 2.44
N LEU A 157 -19.29 -24.26 3.67
CA LEU A 157 -19.08 -23.37 4.81
C LEU A 157 -17.59 -23.03 4.88
N VAL A 158 -17.27 -21.76 4.75
CA VAL A 158 -15.91 -21.25 4.92
C VAL A 158 -15.81 -20.41 6.19
N CYS A 159 -14.75 -20.60 6.96
CA CYS A 159 -14.42 -19.79 8.12
C CYS A 159 -13.11 -19.06 7.87
N LEU A 160 -13.10 -17.76 8.11
CA LEU A 160 -11.91 -16.92 8.07
C LEU A 160 -11.50 -16.54 9.49
N ASP A 161 -10.21 -16.63 9.78
CA ASP A 161 -9.67 -16.17 11.06
C ASP A 161 -9.40 -14.67 10.98
N VAL A 162 -9.82 -13.95 12.01
CA VAL A 162 -9.41 -12.55 12.24
C VAL A 162 -8.35 -12.57 13.32
N THR A 163 -7.12 -12.27 12.95
CA THR A 163 -5.96 -12.28 13.82
C THR A 163 -5.44 -10.87 14.10
N THR A 164 -4.71 -10.72 15.20
CA THR A 164 -4.14 -9.44 15.59
C THR A 164 -2.64 -9.59 15.86
N TYR A 165 -1.89 -8.55 15.52
CA TYR A 165 -0.50 -8.39 15.92
C TYR A 165 -0.37 -7.14 16.81
N ASN A 166 0.51 -7.21 17.80
CA ASN A 166 0.77 -6.12 18.74
C ASN A 166 -0.51 -5.59 19.44
N PHE A 167 -1.37 -6.52 19.88
CA PHE A 167 -2.62 -6.21 20.59
C PHE A 167 -2.34 -5.89 22.07
N ASP A 168 -1.51 -4.86 22.31
CA ASP A 168 -1.09 -4.45 23.64
C ASP A 168 -1.75 -3.14 24.04
N ASN A 169 -2.31 -3.08 25.26
CA ASN A 169 -2.94 -1.89 25.82
C ASN A 169 -4.11 -1.30 24.99
N ILE A 170 -4.82 -2.15 24.25
CA ILE A 170 -6.00 -1.73 23.48
C ILE A 170 -7.22 -1.69 24.42
N LEU A 171 -7.77 -0.50 24.61
CA LEU A 171 -8.95 -0.29 25.46
C LEU A 171 -10.28 -0.61 24.76
N ALA A 172 -10.37 -0.29 23.50
CA ALA A 172 -11.57 -0.49 22.71
C ALA A 172 -11.20 -0.63 21.21
N MET A 173 -12.05 -1.35 20.49
CA MET A 173 -11.90 -1.59 19.06
C MET A 173 -13.28 -1.54 18.40
N GLN A 174 -13.36 -0.89 17.23
CA GLN A 174 -14.57 -0.87 16.41
C GLN A 174 -14.17 -0.87 14.94
N PHE A 175 -14.74 -1.77 14.17
CA PHE A 175 -14.53 -1.86 12.72
C PHE A 175 -15.75 -2.48 12.02
N SER A 176 -15.79 -2.37 10.71
CA SER A 176 -16.77 -3.04 9.87
C SER A 176 -16.05 -3.92 8.86
N MET A 177 -16.63 -5.08 8.59
CA MET A 177 -16.20 -5.97 7.50
C MET A 177 -17.27 -5.95 6.42
N ASN A 178 -16.85 -5.71 5.18
CA ASN A 178 -17.70 -5.82 4.01
C ASN A 178 -17.35 -7.09 3.24
N TYR A 179 -18.35 -7.72 2.68
CA TYR A 179 -18.19 -8.89 1.83
C TYR A 179 -19.14 -8.78 0.61
N ASP A 180 -18.84 -9.52 -0.43
CA ASP A 180 -19.71 -9.61 -1.62
C ASP A 180 -20.93 -10.48 -1.30
N GLU A 181 -22.09 -9.85 -1.06
CA GLU A 181 -23.35 -10.50 -0.76
C GLU A 181 -23.95 -11.32 -1.93
N THR A 182 -23.40 -11.14 -3.13
CA THR A 182 -23.80 -11.96 -4.29
C THR A 182 -23.05 -13.29 -4.34
N ALA A 183 -21.90 -13.37 -3.70
CA ALA A 183 -21.05 -14.57 -3.64
C ALA A 183 -21.12 -15.28 -2.28
N LEU A 184 -21.31 -14.54 -1.20
CA LEU A 184 -21.25 -15.05 0.18
C LEU A 184 -22.52 -14.72 0.96
N THR A 185 -22.85 -15.60 1.90
CA THR A 185 -23.89 -15.35 2.89
C THR A 185 -23.28 -15.48 4.29
N TYR A 186 -23.44 -14.43 5.12
CA TYR A 186 -22.98 -14.47 6.50
C TYR A 186 -23.65 -15.62 7.26
N ASN A 187 -22.86 -16.37 8.00
CA ASN A 187 -23.32 -17.47 8.83
C ASN A 187 -23.22 -17.14 10.33
N SER A 188 -22.00 -17.04 10.85
CA SER A 188 -21.77 -16.85 12.30
C SER A 188 -20.35 -16.35 12.58
N ILE A 189 -20.15 -15.85 13.81
CA ILE A 189 -18.83 -15.62 14.40
C ILE A 189 -18.61 -16.71 15.45
N GLN A 190 -17.39 -17.29 15.44
CA GLN A 190 -17.02 -18.40 16.32
C GLN A 190 -15.63 -18.17 16.91
N ASN A 191 -15.27 -18.98 17.90
CA ASN A 191 -13.94 -19.02 18.50
C ASN A 191 -13.40 -17.65 18.98
N ILE A 192 -14.27 -16.85 19.62
CA ILE A 192 -13.91 -15.55 20.14
C ILE A 192 -12.93 -15.71 21.30
N ASN A 193 -11.69 -15.18 21.13
CA ASN A 193 -10.63 -15.25 22.13
C ASN A 193 -10.40 -13.93 22.88
N LEU A 194 -11.24 -12.90 22.64
CA LEU A 194 -11.20 -11.66 23.41
C LEU A 194 -12.06 -11.80 24.67
N VAL A 195 -11.52 -11.42 25.82
CA VAL A 195 -12.30 -11.26 27.04
C VAL A 195 -13.22 -10.05 26.92
N ASP A 196 -14.43 -10.13 27.45
CA ASP A 196 -15.43 -9.05 27.46
C ASP A 196 -15.95 -8.61 26.07
N LEU A 197 -15.85 -9.46 25.07
CA LEU A 197 -16.59 -9.27 23.81
C LEU A 197 -18.04 -9.78 24.00
N LEU A 198 -18.98 -8.87 24.15
CA LEU A 198 -20.40 -9.14 24.31
C LEU A 198 -21.18 -8.61 23.10
#